data_184d1346f225a220f629de99a198ac55
#
_entry.id   184d1346f225a220f629de99a198ac55
#
_cell.length_a   1.000
_cell.length_b   1.000
_cell.length_c   1.000
_cell.angle_alpha   90.00
_cell.angle_beta   90.00
_cell.angle_gamma   90.00
#
_symmetry.space_group_name_H-M   'P 1'
#
loop_
_entity.id
_entity.type
_entity.pdbx_description
1 polymer ?
#
loop_
_entity_poly.entity_id
_entity_poly.type
_entity_poly.pdbx_seq_one_letter_code
_entity_poly.pdbx_strand_id
1 'polypeptide(L)'
;LNVITECKEYLTSQINASKWGSEPLSFGVPTASADSDILDSLRAQGFRVAGDQIPSNTNDSTFWTLERSGGSLEKTIASTDTIEQDIEMNGYANLYWEAQVYDTNVRRDKDVLTWIESQDYWFTTWGEWFSSSHPASESNRADQSITLKGTAANNGGWDVPGNTYFSVEGAQIIDVIRIDEGILNELTADDHHLKEGYRILNESSVTLTIPQDALVQITWEGEAVDVLIEEGSFNNFTPFMAVGHHTTDLFEWSSPFQESSIRFTWLIEPQPELQPSWILPMLAVLIILVAPVAIQYTLKHDKGMQAHSEEE
;
A
#
# COMPACT_ATOMS: atom_id res chain seq x y z
N LEU A 1 -12.50 8.12 24.16
CA LEU A 1 -12.83 6.72 23.89
C LEU A 1 -13.97 6.59 22.87
N ASN A 2 -15.09 7.27 23.06
CA ASN A 2 -16.26 7.15 22.20
C ASN A 2 -15.98 7.50 20.72
N VAL A 3 -15.18 8.53 20.45
CA VAL A 3 -14.89 8.96 19.06
C VAL A 3 -14.16 7.88 18.27
N ILE A 4 -13.15 7.25 18.87
CA ILE A 4 -12.38 6.17 18.21
C ILE A 4 -13.27 4.96 17.94
N THR A 5 -14.10 4.59 18.92
CA THR A 5 -15.05 3.48 18.79
C THR A 5 -16.06 3.73 17.68
N GLU A 6 -16.71 4.89 17.72
CA GLU A 6 -17.72 5.27 16.71
C GLU A 6 -17.11 5.37 15.30
N CYS A 7 -15.88 5.90 15.18
CA CYS A 7 -15.17 5.95 13.91
C CYS A 7 -14.85 4.54 13.38
N LYS A 8 -14.36 3.65 14.25
CA LYS A 8 -14.09 2.27 13.89
C LYS A 8 -15.36 1.54 13.46
N GLU A 9 -16.45 1.63 14.23
CA GLU A 9 -17.73 1.03 13.90
C GLU A 9 -18.28 1.55 12.58
N TYR A 10 -18.18 2.86 12.34
CA TYR A 10 -18.61 3.47 11.09
C TYR A 10 -17.81 2.89 9.90
N LEU A 11 -16.50 2.90 9.97
CA LEU A 11 -15.63 2.37 8.91
C LEU A 11 -15.90 0.88 8.64
N THR A 12 -15.96 0.06 9.68
CA THR A 12 -16.22 -1.37 9.56
C THR A 12 -17.59 -1.66 8.95
N SER A 13 -18.60 -0.80 9.19
CA SER A 13 -19.94 -0.95 8.61
C SER A 13 -20.00 -0.62 7.10
N GLN A 14 -19.02 0.11 6.57
CA GLN A 14 -19.02 0.57 5.18
C GLN A 14 -18.12 -0.28 4.27
N ILE A 15 -16.93 -0.64 4.74
CA ILE A 15 -15.91 -1.34 3.95
C ILE A 15 -15.15 -2.34 4.82
N ASN A 16 -14.62 -3.40 4.20
CA ASN A 16 -13.61 -4.22 4.84
C ASN A 16 -12.30 -3.45 4.89
N ALA A 17 -11.59 -3.53 6.02
CA ALA A 17 -10.30 -2.87 6.19
C ALA A 17 -9.22 -3.44 5.25
N SER A 18 -9.32 -4.72 4.92
CA SER A 18 -8.40 -5.43 4.04
C SER A 18 -9.11 -6.59 3.34
N LYS A 19 -8.48 -7.13 2.30
CA LYS A 19 -8.86 -8.43 1.72
C LYS A 19 -8.70 -9.60 2.72
N TRP A 20 -7.92 -9.38 3.77
CA TRP A 20 -7.57 -10.37 4.79
C TRP A 20 -8.43 -10.29 6.06
N GLY A 21 -9.15 -9.18 6.26
CA GLY A 21 -10.01 -9.00 7.43
C GLY A 21 -10.82 -7.71 7.37
N SER A 22 -11.97 -7.72 8.02
CA SER A 22 -12.92 -6.59 8.01
C SER A 22 -12.56 -5.49 9.00
N GLU A 23 -11.92 -5.86 10.11
CA GLU A 23 -11.60 -4.91 11.18
C GLU A 23 -10.32 -4.12 10.90
N PRO A 24 -10.31 -2.79 11.08
CA PRO A 24 -9.09 -2.00 11.00
C PRO A 24 -8.16 -2.34 12.17
N LEU A 25 -6.91 -2.71 11.88
CA LEU A 25 -5.90 -3.04 12.87
C LEU A 25 -4.95 -1.88 13.17
N SER A 26 -4.89 -0.87 12.31
CA SER A 26 -3.92 0.21 12.41
C SER A 26 -4.59 1.56 12.62
N PHE A 27 -3.91 2.44 13.34
CA PHE A 27 -4.35 3.80 13.61
C PHE A 27 -3.19 4.78 13.45
N GLY A 28 -3.38 5.78 12.57
CA GLY A 28 -2.43 6.88 12.42
C GLY A 28 -2.62 7.93 13.51
N VAL A 29 -1.59 8.20 14.29
CA VAL A 29 -1.61 9.21 15.34
C VAL A 29 -1.06 10.53 14.80
N PRO A 30 -1.87 11.58 14.67
CA PRO A 30 -1.50 12.80 13.95
C PRO A 30 -0.59 13.75 14.74
N THR A 31 -0.24 13.41 15.98
CA THR A 31 0.57 14.27 16.85
C THR A 31 1.69 13.49 17.52
N ALA A 32 2.87 14.11 17.67
CA ALA A 32 4.05 13.50 18.30
C ALA A 32 3.90 13.19 19.80
N SER A 33 2.81 13.58 20.43
CA SER A 33 2.54 13.38 21.85
C SER A 33 1.40 12.40 22.11
N ALA A 34 1.50 11.18 21.56
CA ALA A 34 0.63 10.11 22.04
C ALA A 34 1.07 9.73 23.46
N ASP A 35 0.28 10.10 24.45
CA ASP A 35 0.48 9.63 25.80
C ASP A 35 0.06 8.14 25.93
N SER A 36 0.45 7.51 27.04
CA SER A 36 0.12 6.10 27.33
C SER A 36 -1.39 5.84 27.25
N ASP A 37 -2.21 6.82 27.62
CA ASP A 37 -3.66 6.68 27.70
C ASP A 37 -4.28 6.54 26.30
N ILE A 38 -3.71 7.18 25.29
CA ILE A 38 -4.13 7.03 23.88
C ILE A 38 -3.77 5.63 23.40
N LEU A 39 -2.54 5.18 23.62
CA LEU A 39 -2.11 3.85 23.20
C LEU A 39 -2.89 2.73 23.88
N ASP A 40 -3.16 2.85 25.17
CA ASP A 40 -3.98 1.90 25.92
C ASP A 40 -5.45 1.90 25.42
N SER A 41 -5.96 3.07 25.06
CA SER A 41 -7.29 3.18 24.46
C SER A 41 -7.36 2.50 23.09
N LEU A 42 -6.34 2.65 22.26
CA LEU A 42 -6.26 1.98 20.95
C LEU A 42 -6.19 0.45 21.13
N ARG A 43 -5.35 -0.04 22.05
CA ARG A 43 -5.28 -1.46 22.38
C ARG A 43 -6.63 -2.00 22.83
N ALA A 44 -7.32 -1.29 23.71
CA ALA A 44 -8.63 -1.68 24.25
C ALA A 44 -9.72 -1.74 23.14
N GLN A 45 -9.56 -0.94 22.08
CA GLN A 45 -10.45 -0.97 20.91
C GLN A 45 -10.04 -2.00 19.85
N GLY A 46 -9.04 -2.83 20.13
CA GLY A 46 -8.61 -3.91 19.25
C GLY A 46 -7.68 -3.48 18.13
N PHE A 47 -7.16 -2.25 18.14
CA PHE A 47 -6.04 -1.90 17.27
C PHE A 47 -4.78 -2.66 17.69
N ARG A 48 -3.93 -2.94 16.72
CA ARG A 48 -2.68 -3.70 16.90
C ARG A 48 -1.45 -2.90 16.50
N VAL A 49 -1.63 -1.88 15.68
CA VAL A 49 -0.56 -1.00 15.23
C VAL A 49 -1.00 0.45 15.37
N ALA A 50 -0.20 1.25 16.04
CA ALA A 50 -0.29 2.69 16.00
C ALA A 50 0.96 3.25 15.31
N GLY A 51 0.80 4.28 14.52
CA GLY A 51 1.93 4.79 13.75
C GLY A 51 1.80 6.27 13.46
N ASP A 52 2.58 6.72 12.49
CA ASP A 52 2.69 8.08 12.00
C ASP A 52 3.63 8.94 12.87
N GLN A 53 3.16 9.86 13.70
CA GLN A 53 4.03 10.79 14.44
C GLN A 53 4.50 10.29 15.82
N ILE A 54 4.36 9.01 16.10
CA ILE A 54 4.81 8.44 17.39
C ILE A 54 6.11 7.66 17.22
N PRO A 55 6.96 7.59 18.26
CA PRO A 55 8.21 6.83 18.23
C PRO A 55 7.97 5.34 17.95
N SER A 56 8.85 4.73 17.18
CA SER A 56 8.80 3.30 16.88
C SER A 56 9.12 2.45 18.10
N ASN A 57 8.32 1.42 18.32
CA ASN A 57 8.58 0.36 19.28
C ASN A 57 7.93 -0.94 18.76
N THR A 58 8.72 -1.82 18.16
CA THR A 58 8.27 -3.09 17.59
C THR A 58 8.45 -4.27 18.57
N ASN A 59 8.88 -4.03 19.81
CA ASN A 59 9.22 -5.10 20.73
C ASN A 59 8.01 -5.71 21.48
N ASP A 60 6.83 -5.13 21.34
CA ASP A 60 5.60 -5.69 21.91
C ASP A 60 4.94 -6.62 20.89
N SER A 61 4.90 -7.92 21.19
CA SER A 61 4.29 -8.93 20.31
C SER A 61 2.78 -8.74 20.09
N THR A 62 2.14 -7.88 20.86
CA THR A 62 0.69 -7.68 20.80
C THR A 62 0.27 -6.34 20.23
N PHE A 63 1.20 -5.36 20.18
CA PHE A 63 0.92 -4.01 19.73
C PHE A 63 2.21 -3.31 19.30
N TRP A 64 2.26 -2.87 18.06
CA TRP A 64 3.41 -2.16 17.51
C TRP A 64 3.18 -0.66 17.46
N THR A 65 4.28 0.09 17.58
CA THR A 65 4.31 1.49 17.20
C THR A 65 5.31 1.69 16.07
N LEU A 66 4.86 2.31 14.98
CA LEU A 66 5.65 2.51 13.76
C LEU A 66 5.76 4.01 13.47
N GLU A 67 6.92 4.58 13.75
CA GLU A 67 7.23 5.96 13.42
C GLU A 67 7.30 6.15 11.89
N ARG A 68 6.85 7.30 11.40
CA ARG A 68 7.11 7.66 10.01
C ARG A 68 8.60 7.89 9.79
N SER A 69 9.10 7.42 8.67
CA SER A 69 10.50 7.50 8.30
C SER A 69 10.63 7.86 6.82
N GLY A 70 11.80 8.24 6.36
CA GLY A 70 12.11 8.43 4.94
C GLY A 70 11.55 9.70 4.30
N GLY A 71 10.92 10.57 5.06
CA GLY A 71 10.39 11.83 4.57
C GLY A 71 9.06 11.69 3.83
N SER A 72 8.66 12.77 3.13
CA SER A 72 7.40 12.87 2.39
C SER A 72 7.61 12.57 0.91
N LEU A 73 6.71 11.80 0.32
CA LEU A 73 6.64 11.60 -1.14
C LEU A 73 6.23 12.88 -1.90
N GLU A 74 5.84 13.93 -1.19
CA GLU A 74 5.56 15.22 -1.78
C GLU A 74 6.78 16.12 -1.85
N LYS A 75 6.82 16.96 -2.88
CA LYS A 75 7.75 18.10 -3.00
C LYS A 75 9.24 17.73 -2.95
N THR A 76 9.61 16.55 -3.41
CA THR A 76 11.02 16.13 -3.44
C THR A 76 11.70 16.06 -2.06
N ILE A 77 10.94 15.81 -0.99
CA ILE A 77 11.50 15.64 0.36
C ILE A 77 12.05 14.22 0.54
N ALA A 78 11.36 13.22 0.02
CA ALA A 78 11.89 11.87 -0.03
C ALA A 78 12.97 11.79 -1.12
N SER A 79 14.14 11.27 -0.75
CA SER A 79 15.21 10.92 -1.68
C SER A 79 15.59 9.46 -1.50
N THR A 80 16.18 8.86 -2.51
CA THR A 80 16.67 7.48 -2.41
C THR A 80 17.61 7.30 -1.24
N ASP A 81 18.55 8.23 -1.04
CA ASP A 81 19.51 8.18 0.05
C ASP A 81 18.85 8.23 1.43
N THR A 82 17.79 9.04 1.58
CA THR A 82 17.04 9.14 2.85
C THR A 82 16.29 7.84 3.12
N ILE A 83 15.67 7.25 2.10
CA ILE A 83 14.95 5.98 2.24
C ILE A 83 15.90 4.85 2.61
N GLU A 84 17.08 4.77 1.94
CA GLU A 84 18.10 3.76 2.26
C GLU A 84 18.62 3.90 3.69
N GLN A 85 18.91 5.12 4.14
CA GLN A 85 19.33 5.36 5.53
C GLN A 85 18.28 4.93 6.55
N ASP A 86 17.00 5.19 6.30
CA ASP A 86 15.93 4.77 7.19
C ASP A 86 15.79 3.25 7.24
N ILE A 87 15.93 2.58 6.11
CA ILE A 87 15.91 1.11 6.05
C ILE A 87 17.11 0.53 6.80
N GLU A 88 18.29 1.09 6.64
CA GLU A 88 19.48 0.65 7.37
C GLU A 88 19.31 0.81 8.90
N MET A 89 18.64 1.86 9.35
CA MET A 89 18.41 2.11 10.78
C MET A 89 17.29 1.27 11.36
N ASN A 90 16.20 1.09 10.64
CA ASN A 90 14.94 0.56 11.17
C ASN A 90 14.60 -0.83 10.66
N GLY A 91 15.20 -1.30 9.56
CA GLY A 91 14.85 -2.55 8.89
C GLY A 91 13.57 -2.47 8.05
N TYR A 92 12.96 -1.29 7.91
CA TYR A 92 11.76 -1.03 7.10
C TYR A 92 11.71 0.43 6.66
N ALA A 93 10.87 0.74 5.66
CA ALA A 93 10.51 2.11 5.30
C ALA A 93 9.03 2.37 5.59
N ASN A 94 8.74 3.49 6.24
CA ASN A 94 7.39 3.95 6.55
C ASN A 94 7.24 5.41 6.14
N LEU A 95 7.17 5.64 4.82
CA LEU A 95 7.06 6.97 4.25
C LEU A 95 5.71 7.60 4.58
N TYR A 96 5.67 8.91 4.61
CA TYR A 96 4.39 9.61 4.65
C TYR A 96 4.18 10.43 3.37
N TRP A 97 2.93 10.62 3.04
CA TRP A 97 2.49 11.48 1.97
C TRP A 97 1.52 12.51 2.53
N GLU A 98 1.96 13.75 2.53
CA GLU A 98 1.17 14.86 3.03
C GLU A 98 0.44 15.52 1.86
N ALA A 99 -0.80 15.06 1.57
CA ALA A 99 -1.60 15.60 0.50
C ALA A 99 -2.12 16.99 0.86
N GLN A 100 -1.71 18.02 0.10
CA GLN A 100 -2.30 19.35 0.17
C GLN A 100 -3.36 19.51 -0.93
N VAL A 101 -4.34 20.38 -0.70
CA VAL A 101 -5.49 20.63 -1.60
C VAL A 101 -5.08 20.87 -3.07
N TYR A 102 -3.90 21.44 -3.27
CA TYR A 102 -3.38 21.78 -4.60
C TYR A 102 -2.29 20.84 -5.13
N ASP A 103 -1.86 19.88 -4.32
CA ASP A 103 -0.72 19.00 -4.60
C ASP A 103 -1.11 17.51 -4.66
N THR A 104 -2.20 17.19 -5.32
CA THR A 104 -2.61 15.79 -5.55
C THR A 104 -1.75 15.05 -6.60
N ASN A 105 -0.61 15.61 -6.96
CA ASN A 105 0.15 15.11 -8.09
C ASN A 105 1.43 14.40 -7.67
N VAL A 106 1.34 13.10 -7.39
CA VAL A 106 2.47 12.19 -7.17
C VAL A 106 3.46 12.15 -8.35
N ARG A 107 3.11 12.74 -9.50
CA ARG A 107 3.98 12.77 -10.68
C ARG A 107 5.30 13.53 -10.50
N ARG A 108 5.44 14.33 -9.46
CA ARG A 108 6.68 15.07 -9.17
C ARG A 108 7.82 14.15 -8.73
N ASP A 109 7.50 13.04 -8.09
CA ASP A 109 8.47 12.09 -7.54
C ASP A 109 8.54 10.79 -8.34
N LYS A 110 8.25 10.87 -9.65
CA LYS A 110 8.24 9.71 -10.53
C LYS A 110 9.55 8.92 -10.50
N ASP A 111 10.67 9.60 -10.42
CA ASP A 111 11.98 8.95 -10.42
C ASP A 111 12.20 8.16 -9.12
N VAL A 112 11.80 8.72 -7.98
CA VAL A 112 11.85 8.03 -6.67
C VAL A 112 10.89 6.84 -6.67
N LEU A 113 9.66 6.99 -7.18
CA LEU A 113 8.71 5.88 -7.28
C LEU A 113 9.20 4.76 -8.19
N THR A 114 9.78 5.10 -9.35
CA THR A 114 10.37 4.11 -10.26
C THR A 114 11.54 3.39 -9.61
N TRP A 115 12.35 4.10 -8.84
CA TRP A 115 13.43 3.50 -8.08
C TRP A 115 12.88 2.57 -6.99
N ILE A 116 11.87 2.98 -6.21
CA ILE A 116 11.20 2.14 -5.20
C ILE A 116 10.68 0.84 -5.82
N GLU A 117 10.03 0.92 -6.98
CA GLU A 117 9.51 -0.26 -7.70
C GLU A 117 10.61 -1.21 -8.18
N SER A 118 11.84 -0.74 -8.33
CA SER A 118 12.98 -1.54 -8.78
C SER A 118 13.77 -2.21 -7.65
N GLN A 119 13.43 -1.94 -6.39
CA GLN A 119 14.12 -2.48 -5.23
C GLN A 119 13.45 -3.75 -4.70
N ASP A 120 14.17 -4.54 -3.93
CA ASP A 120 13.65 -5.70 -3.20
C ASP A 120 12.81 -5.25 -2.00
N TYR A 121 11.69 -4.55 -2.28
CA TYR A 121 10.75 -4.05 -1.27
C TYR A 121 9.43 -4.81 -1.30
N TRP A 122 8.94 -5.15 -0.14
CA TRP A 122 7.61 -5.68 0.07
C TRP A 122 6.62 -4.52 0.31
N PHE A 123 5.79 -4.22 -0.67
CA PHE A 123 4.74 -3.21 -0.55
C PHE A 123 3.59 -3.74 0.31
N THR A 124 3.53 -3.25 1.53
CA THR A 124 2.64 -3.77 2.56
C THR A 124 1.90 -2.64 3.29
N THR A 125 0.99 -3.03 4.16
CA THR A 125 0.36 -2.13 5.13
C THR A 125 0.78 -2.50 6.55
N TRP A 126 0.62 -1.59 7.48
CA TRP A 126 0.94 -1.87 8.90
C TRP A 126 0.22 -3.12 9.41
N GLY A 127 -1.09 -3.24 9.10
CA GLY A 127 -1.88 -4.40 9.53
C GLY A 127 -1.47 -5.70 8.87
N GLU A 128 -1.10 -5.67 7.59
CA GLU A 128 -0.62 -6.86 6.86
C GLU A 128 0.73 -7.33 7.39
N TRP A 129 1.68 -6.41 7.58
CA TRP A 129 2.99 -6.74 8.14
C TRP A 129 2.87 -7.30 9.56
N PHE A 130 2.15 -6.61 10.45
CA PHE A 130 1.89 -7.11 11.81
C PHE A 130 1.27 -8.50 11.79
N SER A 131 0.25 -8.70 10.94
CA SER A 131 -0.49 -9.97 10.92
C SER A 131 0.32 -11.13 10.34
N SER A 132 1.27 -10.87 9.44
CA SER A 132 2.11 -11.90 8.81
C SER A 132 3.38 -12.25 9.61
N SER A 133 3.66 -11.52 10.70
CA SER A 133 4.82 -11.73 11.57
C SER A 133 4.59 -12.93 12.50
N HIS A 134 4.47 -14.11 11.91
CA HIS A 134 4.38 -15.38 12.61
C HIS A 134 5.01 -16.49 11.77
N PRO A 135 6.12 -17.08 12.22
CA PRO A 135 6.78 -18.14 11.48
C PRO A 135 5.99 -19.45 11.55
N ALA A 136 6.19 -20.29 10.55
CA ALA A 136 5.71 -21.66 10.59
C ALA A 136 6.37 -22.43 11.74
N SER A 137 5.70 -23.46 12.22
CA SER A 137 6.22 -24.38 13.21
C SER A 137 6.69 -25.68 12.58
N GLU A 138 7.74 -26.27 13.17
CA GLU A 138 8.12 -27.63 12.81
C GLU A 138 6.98 -28.61 13.17
N SER A 139 6.55 -29.39 12.20
CA SER A 139 5.54 -30.45 12.39
C SER A 139 6.16 -31.85 12.43
N ASN A 140 7.17 -32.08 11.59
CA ASN A 140 7.88 -33.34 11.52
C ASN A 140 9.30 -33.15 10.97
N ARG A 141 10.24 -33.96 11.38
CA ARG A 141 11.62 -33.96 10.89
C ARG A 141 12.09 -35.38 10.58
N ALA A 142 12.77 -35.55 9.46
CA ALA A 142 13.49 -36.76 9.07
C ALA A 142 14.94 -36.40 8.76
N ASP A 143 15.77 -37.40 8.42
CA ASP A 143 17.22 -37.19 8.26
C ASP A 143 17.57 -36.10 7.23
N GLN A 144 16.84 -36.02 6.12
CA GLN A 144 17.08 -35.07 5.04
C GLN A 144 15.84 -34.27 4.64
N SER A 145 14.86 -34.15 5.54
CA SER A 145 13.70 -33.33 5.29
C SER A 145 13.05 -32.84 6.57
N ILE A 146 12.30 -31.74 6.44
CA ILE A 146 11.49 -31.18 7.50
C ILE A 146 10.12 -30.82 6.91
N THR A 147 9.08 -31.04 7.70
CA THR A 147 7.73 -30.54 7.40
C THR A 147 7.43 -29.37 8.30
N LEU A 148 7.15 -28.24 7.71
CA LEU A 148 6.68 -27.03 8.39
C LEU A 148 5.16 -26.94 8.28
N LYS A 149 4.54 -26.50 9.36
CA LYS A 149 3.10 -26.22 9.41
C LYS A 149 2.88 -24.72 9.58
N GLY A 150 2.10 -24.12 8.69
CA GLY A 150 1.65 -22.75 8.82
C GLY A 150 0.90 -22.52 10.13
N THR A 151 1.25 -21.47 10.83
CA THR A 151 0.61 -21.06 12.08
C THR A 151 -0.46 -20.00 11.82
N ALA A 152 -1.37 -19.81 12.77
CA ALA A 152 -2.31 -18.70 12.74
C ALA A 152 -1.62 -17.40 13.16
N ALA A 153 -2.10 -16.29 12.65
CA ALA A 153 -1.73 -14.99 13.16
C ALA A 153 -2.12 -14.92 14.64
N ASN A 154 -1.11 -14.84 15.50
CA ASN A 154 -1.32 -14.63 16.93
C ASN A 154 -1.77 -13.17 17.15
N ASN A 155 -2.41 -12.89 18.28
CA ASN A 155 -2.65 -11.53 18.75
C ASN A 155 -3.77 -10.74 18.06
N GLY A 156 -4.71 -11.42 17.39
CA GLY A 156 -5.87 -10.77 16.77
C GLY A 156 -5.54 -9.99 15.52
N GLY A 157 -4.50 -10.40 14.80
CA GLY A 157 -4.20 -9.95 13.43
C GLY A 157 -5.22 -10.48 12.41
N TRP A 158 -5.05 -10.09 11.17
CA TRP A 158 -5.81 -10.64 10.05
C TRP A 158 -5.36 -12.06 9.71
N ASP A 159 -6.23 -12.81 9.05
CA ASP A 159 -5.92 -14.16 8.55
C ASP A 159 -5.06 -14.07 7.27
N VAL A 160 -3.78 -13.82 7.46
CA VAL A 160 -2.78 -13.71 6.40
C VAL A 160 -1.79 -14.87 6.47
N PRO A 161 -1.16 -15.25 5.34
CA PRO A 161 -0.05 -16.19 5.38
C PRO A 161 1.12 -15.67 6.22
N GLY A 162 1.70 -16.54 7.02
CA GLY A 162 2.87 -16.22 7.83
C GLY A 162 4.17 -16.30 7.04
N ASN A 163 5.12 -15.45 7.40
CA ASN A 163 6.44 -15.39 6.74
C ASN A 163 7.48 -16.12 7.58
N THR A 164 8.22 -17.04 6.94
CA THR A 164 9.21 -17.89 7.58
C THR A 164 10.53 -17.83 6.80
N TYR A 165 11.62 -17.57 7.50
CA TYR A 165 12.95 -17.84 7.00
C TYR A 165 13.38 -19.23 7.48
N PHE A 166 13.90 -20.03 6.55
CA PHE A 166 14.42 -21.35 6.82
C PHE A 166 15.84 -21.48 6.27
N SER A 167 16.73 -22.04 7.07
CA SER A 167 18.06 -22.42 6.56
C SER A 167 18.54 -23.73 7.14
N VAL A 168 19.42 -24.39 6.39
CA VAL A 168 20.08 -25.64 6.75
C VAL A 168 21.58 -25.49 6.55
N GLU A 169 22.36 -25.56 7.63
CA GLU A 169 23.81 -25.46 7.56
C GLU A 169 24.41 -26.80 7.18
N GLY A 170 25.38 -26.79 6.24
CA GLY A 170 26.13 -27.99 5.79
C GLY A 170 25.40 -28.83 4.73
N ALA A 171 24.20 -28.44 4.31
CA ALA A 171 23.41 -29.16 3.31
C ALA A 171 22.84 -28.20 2.24
N GLN A 172 22.40 -28.79 1.13
CA GLN A 172 21.81 -28.07 0.02
C GLN A 172 20.31 -28.39 -0.10
N ILE A 173 19.46 -27.37 -0.12
CA ILE A 173 18.02 -27.51 -0.37
C ILE A 173 17.82 -27.94 -1.82
N ILE A 174 17.10 -29.05 -2.02
CA ILE A 174 16.82 -29.64 -3.34
C ILE A 174 15.36 -29.54 -3.74
N ASP A 175 14.44 -29.42 -2.77
CA ASP A 175 13.02 -29.37 -3.06
C ASP A 175 12.23 -28.65 -1.95
N VAL A 176 11.18 -27.94 -2.36
CA VAL A 176 10.22 -27.27 -1.47
C VAL A 176 8.83 -27.51 -2.04
N ILE A 177 8.05 -28.36 -1.38
CA ILE A 177 6.72 -28.76 -1.88
C ILE A 177 5.66 -28.59 -0.80
N ARG A 178 4.47 -28.22 -1.20
CA ARG A 178 3.27 -28.29 -0.37
C ARG A 178 2.71 -29.70 -0.43
N ILE A 179 2.53 -30.35 0.72
CA ILE A 179 2.12 -31.76 0.83
C ILE A 179 0.65 -31.95 1.21
N ASP A 180 -0.08 -30.89 1.51
CA ASP A 180 -1.53 -30.88 1.62
C ASP A 180 -2.23 -30.62 0.27
N GLU A 181 -3.51 -30.27 0.25
CA GLU A 181 -4.29 -30.08 -0.99
C GLU A 181 -3.98 -28.76 -1.75
N GLY A 182 -2.86 -28.09 -1.49
CA GLY A 182 -2.52 -26.83 -2.10
C GLY A 182 -1.31 -26.90 -3.06
N ILE A 183 -1.08 -25.79 -3.75
CA ILE A 183 0.13 -25.56 -4.55
C ILE A 183 0.90 -24.41 -3.92
N LEU A 184 2.21 -24.58 -3.71
CA LEU A 184 3.10 -23.52 -3.30
C LEU A 184 3.95 -23.13 -4.52
N ASN A 185 3.75 -21.93 -5.03
CA ASN A 185 4.48 -21.45 -6.20
C ASN A 185 5.81 -20.80 -5.78
N GLU A 186 6.80 -20.92 -6.64
CA GLU A 186 8.04 -20.16 -6.49
C GLU A 186 7.76 -18.67 -6.75
N LEU A 187 8.25 -17.81 -5.85
CA LEU A 187 8.15 -16.35 -5.95
C LEU A 187 9.33 -15.81 -6.77
N THR A 188 9.07 -14.75 -7.51
CA THR A 188 10.06 -14.05 -8.32
C THR A 188 10.47 -12.73 -7.67
N ALA A 189 11.50 -12.09 -8.23
CA ALA A 189 11.91 -10.75 -7.78
C ALA A 189 10.85 -9.66 -8.05
N ASP A 190 9.89 -9.92 -8.94
CA ASP A 190 8.81 -8.97 -9.26
C ASP A 190 7.59 -9.12 -8.32
N ASP A 191 7.65 -10.05 -7.36
CA ASP A 191 6.56 -10.30 -6.43
C ASP A 191 6.66 -9.43 -5.19
N HIS A 192 6.17 -8.20 -5.27
CA HIS A 192 6.23 -7.19 -4.22
C HIS A 192 5.05 -7.18 -3.25
N HIS A 193 4.00 -7.98 -3.49
CA HIS A 193 2.78 -8.01 -2.68
C HIS A 193 2.55 -9.39 -2.06
N LEU A 194 2.13 -9.40 -0.78
CA LEU A 194 1.91 -10.62 -0.01
C LEU A 194 1.01 -11.63 -0.74
N LYS A 195 1.56 -12.80 -0.98
CA LYS A 195 0.88 -13.99 -1.50
C LYS A 195 1.60 -15.25 -1.04
N GLU A 196 0.91 -16.37 -1.09
CA GLU A 196 1.51 -17.68 -0.80
C GLU A 196 2.62 -18.03 -1.80
N GLY A 197 3.71 -18.57 -1.28
CA GLY A 197 4.82 -18.98 -2.12
C GLY A 197 6.11 -19.23 -1.35
N TYR A 198 7.16 -19.55 -2.09
CA TYR A 198 8.52 -19.68 -1.55
C TYR A 198 9.52 -19.06 -2.52
N ARG A 199 10.67 -18.63 -1.99
CA ARG A 199 11.81 -18.20 -2.79
C ARG A 199 13.09 -18.80 -2.23
N ILE A 200 13.82 -19.51 -3.07
CA ILE A 200 15.16 -20.00 -2.72
C ILE A 200 16.11 -18.80 -2.77
N LEU A 201 16.76 -18.51 -1.65
CA LEU A 201 17.68 -17.39 -1.52
C LEU A 201 19.09 -17.79 -1.92
N ASN A 202 19.48 -18.99 -1.54
CA ASN A 202 20.75 -19.63 -1.90
C ASN A 202 20.63 -21.16 -1.72
N GLU A 203 21.74 -21.89 -1.88
CA GLU A 203 21.75 -23.35 -1.79
C GLU A 203 21.23 -23.90 -0.44
N SER A 204 21.35 -23.13 0.64
CA SER A 204 21.03 -23.58 1.99
C SER A 204 19.88 -22.80 2.67
N SER A 205 19.27 -21.84 1.99
CA SER A 205 18.22 -21.04 2.61
C SER A 205 17.06 -20.71 1.67
N VAL A 206 15.87 -20.65 2.25
CA VAL A 206 14.62 -20.35 1.57
C VAL A 206 13.72 -19.48 2.46
N THR A 207 13.00 -18.56 1.86
CA THR A 207 11.89 -17.88 2.50
C THR A 207 10.57 -18.48 2.04
N LEU A 208 9.61 -18.55 2.96
CA LEU A 208 8.29 -19.13 2.72
C LEU A 208 7.21 -18.18 3.24
N THR A 209 6.14 -18.09 2.48
CA THR A 209 4.91 -17.41 2.91
C THR A 209 3.79 -18.43 2.80
N ILE A 210 3.36 -18.96 3.93
CA ILE A 210 2.44 -20.10 3.98
C ILE A 210 1.22 -19.82 4.85
N PRO A 211 0.01 -20.18 4.37
CA PRO A 211 -1.22 -19.96 5.12
C PRO A 211 -1.29 -20.90 6.34
N GLN A 212 -2.18 -20.53 7.26
CA GLN A 212 -2.48 -21.35 8.42
C GLN A 212 -2.83 -22.79 8.02
N ASP A 213 -2.34 -23.73 8.81
CA ASP A 213 -2.54 -25.19 8.67
C ASP A 213 -1.92 -25.82 7.41
N ALA A 214 -1.41 -25.05 6.45
CA ALA A 214 -0.71 -25.58 5.30
C ALA A 214 0.56 -26.34 5.71
N LEU A 215 0.82 -27.46 5.04
CA LEU A 215 1.99 -28.32 5.28
C LEU A 215 2.96 -28.22 4.12
N VAL A 216 4.17 -27.74 4.42
CA VAL A 216 5.26 -27.61 3.43
C VAL A 216 6.42 -28.48 3.83
N GLN A 217 6.86 -29.35 2.95
CA GLN A 217 8.06 -30.17 3.11
C GLN A 217 9.23 -29.52 2.39
N ILE A 218 10.35 -29.39 3.11
CA ILE A 218 11.64 -28.96 2.57
C ILE A 218 12.55 -30.17 2.63
N THR A 219 13.19 -30.49 1.50
CA THR A 219 14.13 -31.60 1.40
C THR A 219 15.51 -31.06 1.02
N TRP A 220 16.54 -31.64 1.59
CA TRP A 220 17.92 -31.26 1.29
C TRP A 220 18.82 -32.47 1.05
N GLU A 221 19.96 -32.24 0.44
CA GLU A 221 21.05 -33.24 0.26
C GLU A 221 22.25 -32.81 1.08
N GLY A 222 22.93 -33.77 1.68
CA GLY A 222 24.09 -33.56 2.55
C GLY A 222 23.74 -33.82 4.03
N GLU A 223 24.73 -33.64 4.88
CA GLU A 223 24.59 -33.82 6.33
C GLU A 223 24.34 -32.45 6.98
N ALA A 224 23.13 -32.22 7.41
CA ALA A 224 22.74 -30.97 8.08
C ALA A 224 23.42 -30.88 9.45
N VAL A 225 24.19 -29.83 9.68
CA VAL A 225 24.82 -29.50 10.97
C VAL A 225 23.81 -28.81 11.89
N ASP A 226 23.07 -27.85 11.34
CA ASP A 226 22.03 -27.10 12.05
C ASP A 226 20.86 -26.74 11.13
N VAL A 227 19.68 -26.55 11.73
CA VAL A 227 18.45 -26.14 11.02
C VAL A 227 17.82 -24.98 11.76
N LEU A 228 17.70 -23.86 11.11
CA LEU A 228 17.11 -22.64 11.65
C LEU A 228 15.72 -22.40 11.02
N ILE A 229 14.76 -22.11 11.88
CA ILE A 229 13.39 -21.69 11.53
C ILE A 229 13.11 -20.41 12.31
N GLU A 230 12.92 -19.31 11.63
CA GLU A 230 12.65 -18.04 12.30
C GLU A 230 11.64 -17.20 11.52
N GLU A 231 11.18 -16.13 12.14
CA GLU A 231 10.36 -15.14 11.47
C GLU A 231 11.15 -14.51 10.32
N GLY A 232 10.53 -14.48 9.15
CA GLY A 232 11.09 -13.86 7.95
C GLY A 232 10.23 -12.68 7.47
N SER A 233 10.66 -12.07 6.38
CA SER A 233 9.83 -11.14 5.63
C SER A 233 9.33 -11.77 4.34
N PHE A 234 8.23 -11.25 3.80
CA PHE A 234 7.71 -11.70 2.51
C PHE A 234 8.78 -11.61 1.43
N ASN A 235 8.99 -12.73 0.72
CA ASN A 235 9.96 -12.83 -0.39
C ASN A 235 11.42 -12.45 0.00
N ASN A 236 11.74 -12.42 1.29
CA ASN A 236 12.97 -11.86 1.87
C ASN A 236 13.18 -10.37 1.49
N PHE A 237 12.10 -9.64 1.28
CA PHE A 237 12.10 -8.24 0.94
C PHE A 237 11.94 -7.36 2.17
N THR A 238 12.46 -6.15 2.10
CA THR A 238 12.29 -5.14 3.16
C THR A 238 10.85 -4.63 3.17
N PRO A 239 10.15 -4.61 4.31
CA PRO A 239 8.82 -4.03 4.41
C PRO A 239 8.84 -2.54 4.05
N PHE A 240 7.97 -2.16 3.12
CA PHE A 240 7.86 -0.80 2.61
C PHE A 240 6.41 -0.33 2.66
N MET A 241 6.16 0.74 3.38
CA MET A 241 4.82 1.28 3.61
C MET A 241 4.78 2.77 3.28
N ALA A 242 3.61 3.25 2.90
CA ALA A 242 3.35 4.67 2.75
C ALA A 242 2.05 5.04 3.45
N VAL A 243 2.09 6.08 4.27
CA VAL A 243 0.93 6.60 4.99
C VAL A 243 0.54 7.93 4.39
N GLY A 244 -0.64 7.97 3.78
CA GLY A 244 -1.22 9.23 3.30
C GLY A 244 -1.99 9.92 4.41
N HIS A 245 -1.69 11.19 4.66
CA HIS A 245 -2.52 12.01 5.51
C HIS A 245 -2.66 13.43 4.96
N HIS A 246 -3.65 14.14 5.43
CA HIS A 246 -3.98 15.48 4.98
C HIS A 246 -3.74 16.50 6.09
N THR A 247 -3.01 17.56 5.80
CA THR A 247 -2.71 18.63 6.76
C THR A 247 -3.80 19.68 6.89
N THR A 248 -4.76 19.70 5.95
CA THR A 248 -5.87 20.63 5.95
C THR A 248 -7.13 19.96 6.48
N ASP A 249 -8.10 20.75 6.93
CA ASP A 249 -9.41 20.27 7.31
C ASP A 249 -10.04 19.46 6.16
N LEU A 250 -9.98 18.15 6.26
CA LEU A 250 -10.57 17.23 5.28
C LEU A 250 -12.05 17.46 5.09
N PHE A 251 -12.72 17.97 6.12
CA PHE A 251 -14.15 18.26 6.06
C PHE A 251 -14.41 19.48 5.17
N GLU A 252 -13.65 20.54 5.32
CA GLU A 252 -13.73 21.71 4.46
C GLU A 252 -13.33 21.37 3.02
N TRP A 253 -12.31 20.58 2.85
CA TRP A 253 -11.85 20.12 1.53
C TRP A 253 -12.84 19.16 0.85
N SER A 254 -13.42 18.24 1.59
CA SER A 254 -14.35 17.24 1.02
C SER A 254 -15.78 17.75 0.86
N SER A 255 -16.16 18.79 1.59
CA SER A 255 -17.55 19.28 1.59
C SER A 255 -18.10 19.65 0.20
N PRO A 256 -17.36 20.30 -0.70
CA PRO A 256 -17.82 20.55 -2.07
C PRO A 256 -18.01 19.29 -2.89
N PHE A 257 -17.54 18.19 -2.36
CA PHE A 257 -17.42 16.94 -3.05
C PHE A 257 -18.32 15.82 -2.49
N GLN A 258 -19.09 16.05 -1.47
CA GLN A 258 -19.92 15.04 -0.80
C GLN A 258 -20.92 14.32 -1.71
N GLU A 259 -21.34 14.93 -2.80
CA GLU A 259 -22.36 14.38 -3.70
C GLU A 259 -21.80 13.53 -4.87
N SER A 260 -20.49 13.35 -4.98
CA SER A 260 -19.89 12.67 -6.13
C SER A 260 -19.15 11.39 -5.75
N SER A 261 -19.71 10.25 -6.07
CA SER A 261 -19.09 8.92 -5.95
C SER A 261 -17.82 8.73 -6.81
N ILE A 262 -17.56 9.65 -7.73
CA ILE A 262 -16.46 9.56 -8.73
C ILE A 262 -15.09 9.92 -8.14
N ARG A 263 -14.99 10.34 -6.90
CA ARG A 263 -13.82 11.05 -6.39
C ARG A 263 -12.72 10.25 -5.80
N PHE A 264 -13.06 9.20 -5.08
CA PHE A 264 -12.05 8.33 -4.52
C PHE A 264 -11.46 7.41 -5.58
N THR A 265 -12.26 6.99 -6.55
CA THR A 265 -11.79 6.30 -7.75
C THR A 265 -10.84 7.15 -8.58
N TRP A 266 -11.04 8.46 -8.63
CA TRP A 266 -10.19 9.36 -9.40
C TRP A 266 -8.76 9.53 -8.85
N LEU A 267 -8.59 9.35 -7.56
CA LEU A 267 -7.27 9.38 -6.89
C LEU A 267 -6.53 8.05 -6.95
N ILE A 268 -7.26 6.96 -7.15
CA ILE A 268 -6.73 5.58 -7.04
C ILE A 268 -6.62 4.91 -8.42
N GLU A 269 -7.51 5.22 -9.36
CA GLU A 269 -7.45 4.66 -10.71
C GLU A 269 -6.69 5.60 -11.66
N PRO A 270 -5.68 5.11 -12.40
CA PRO A 270 -5.11 5.90 -13.48
C PRO A 270 -6.21 6.26 -14.44
N GLN A 271 -6.48 7.54 -14.61
CA GLN A 271 -7.45 8.01 -15.58
C GLN A 271 -7.05 7.51 -16.96
N PRO A 272 -7.95 6.88 -17.70
CA PRO A 272 -7.68 6.63 -19.10
C PRO A 272 -7.32 7.98 -19.74
N GLU A 273 -6.17 8.05 -20.40
CA GLU A 273 -5.74 9.25 -21.09
C GLU A 273 -6.92 9.73 -21.95
N LEU A 274 -7.52 10.84 -21.54
CA LEU A 274 -8.59 11.46 -22.32
C LEU A 274 -7.98 11.75 -23.69
N GLN A 275 -8.35 10.95 -24.67
CA GLN A 275 -7.96 11.23 -26.04
C GLN A 275 -8.36 12.68 -26.34
N PRO A 276 -7.46 13.50 -26.84
CA PRO A 276 -7.74 14.90 -27.07
C PRO A 276 -8.97 15.00 -27.98
N SER A 277 -10.09 15.45 -27.40
CA SER A 277 -11.31 15.65 -28.13
C SER A 277 -11.12 16.85 -29.05
N TRP A 278 -10.94 16.61 -30.33
CA TRP A 278 -10.86 17.64 -31.36
C TRP A 278 -12.15 18.42 -31.60
N ILE A 279 -13.24 18.01 -30.94
CA ILE A 279 -14.56 18.63 -31.06
C ILE A 279 -14.53 20.09 -30.59
N LEU A 280 -13.93 20.35 -29.41
CA LEU A 280 -13.83 21.72 -28.87
C LEU A 280 -12.95 22.65 -29.73
N PRO A 281 -11.73 22.27 -30.15
CA PRO A 281 -10.96 23.06 -31.08
C PRO A 281 -11.66 23.30 -32.42
N MET A 282 -12.32 22.29 -32.98
CA MET A 282 -13.08 22.43 -34.22
C MET A 282 -14.27 23.39 -34.09
N LEU A 283 -15.01 23.33 -32.98
CA LEU A 283 -16.09 24.26 -32.69
C LEU A 283 -15.57 25.71 -32.56
N ALA A 284 -14.43 25.90 -31.88
CA ALA A 284 -13.81 27.21 -31.76
C ALA A 284 -13.40 27.79 -33.12
N VAL A 285 -12.79 26.97 -33.99
CA VAL A 285 -12.44 27.39 -35.36
C VAL A 285 -13.69 27.72 -36.17
N LEU A 286 -14.73 26.92 -36.08
CA LEU A 286 -16.01 27.17 -36.80
C LEU A 286 -16.64 28.48 -36.35
N ILE A 287 -16.66 28.80 -35.05
CA ILE A 287 -17.17 30.07 -34.52
C ILE A 287 -16.34 31.26 -35.10
N ILE A 288 -15.00 31.16 -35.11
CA ILE A 288 -14.12 32.21 -35.64
C ILE A 288 -14.39 32.45 -37.09
N LEU A 289 -14.68 31.42 -37.87
CA LEU A 289 -14.95 31.54 -39.32
C LEU A 289 -16.36 32.06 -39.63
N VAL A 290 -17.36 31.63 -38.84
CA VAL A 290 -18.77 31.97 -39.10
C VAL A 290 -19.14 33.35 -38.55
N ALA A 291 -18.57 33.76 -37.40
CA ALA A 291 -18.91 35.04 -36.78
C ALA A 291 -18.67 36.26 -37.70
N PRO A 292 -17.54 36.41 -38.42
CA PRO A 292 -17.35 37.57 -39.34
C PRO A 292 -18.37 37.60 -40.48
N VAL A 293 -18.72 36.41 -41.02
CA VAL A 293 -19.69 36.28 -42.07
C VAL A 293 -21.09 36.68 -41.61
N ALA A 294 -21.50 36.22 -40.43
CA ALA A 294 -22.77 36.57 -39.82
C ALA A 294 -22.84 38.05 -39.51
N ILE A 295 -21.78 38.66 -38.99
CA ILE A 295 -21.72 40.12 -38.76
C ILE A 295 -21.83 40.90 -40.07
N GLN A 296 -21.13 40.50 -41.11
CA GLN A 296 -21.26 41.17 -42.41
C GLN A 296 -22.64 41.04 -43.02
N TYR A 297 -23.29 39.88 -42.81
CA TYR A 297 -24.65 39.66 -43.29
C TYR A 297 -25.65 40.56 -42.56
N THR A 298 -25.60 40.66 -41.24
CA THR A 298 -26.45 41.52 -40.44
C THR A 298 -26.26 43.01 -40.77
N LEU A 299 -25.00 43.46 -40.92
CA LEU A 299 -24.70 44.84 -41.32
C LEU A 299 -25.18 45.19 -42.70
N LYS A 300 -25.19 44.26 -43.65
CA LYS A 300 -25.79 44.49 -44.97
C LYS A 300 -27.30 44.56 -44.94
N HIS A 301 -27.92 43.74 -44.09
CA HIS A 301 -29.38 43.74 -43.99
C HIS A 301 -29.89 45.02 -43.32
N ASP A 302 -29.21 45.53 -42.29
CA ASP A 302 -29.53 46.79 -41.63
C ASP A 302 -29.42 48.00 -42.54
N LYS A 303 -28.38 48.03 -43.38
CA LYS A 303 -28.21 49.09 -44.41
C LYS A 303 -29.32 49.05 -45.46
N GLY A 304 -29.85 47.89 -45.78
CA GLY A 304 -30.98 47.73 -46.67
C GLY A 304 -32.31 48.24 -46.11
N MET A 305 -32.53 48.11 -44.82
CA MET A 305 -33.71 48.63 -44.12
C MET A 305 -33.69 50.15 -43.95
N GLN A 306 -32.50 50.75 -43.72
CA GLN A 306 -32.39 52.21 -43.63
C GLN A 306 -32.61 52.92 -44.99
N ALA A 307 -32.19 52.33 -46.09
CA ALA A 307 -32.42 52.88 -47.42
C ALA A 307 -33.91 52.87 -47.83
N HIS A 308 -34.73 51.96 -47.29
CA HIS A 308 -36.17 51.89 -47.55
C HIS A 308 -37.03 52.86 -46.71
N SER A 309 -36.48 53.37 -45.60
CA SER A 309 -37.15 54.34 -44.72
C SER A 309 -36.91 55.80 -45.09
N GLU A 310 -36.03 56.09 -46.00
CA GLU A 310 -35.78 57.45 -46.54
C GLU A 310 -36.56 57.76 -47.83
N GLU A 311 -37.30 56.78 -48.42
CA GLU A 311 -38.12 56.95 -49.63
C GLU A 311 -39.66 57.05 -49.32
N GLU A 312 -40.09 57.05 -48.08
CA GLU A 312 -41.46 57.38 -47.64
C GLU A 312 -41.51 58.81 -47.01
#